data_214ab162e032e7f6859103ae524aa8fa
#
_entry.id   214ab162e032e7f6859103ae524aa8fa
#
_cell.length_a   1.000
_cell.length_b   1.000
_cell.length_c   1.000
_cell.angle_alpha   90.00
_cell.angle_beta   90.00
_cell.angle_gamma   90.00
#
_symmetry.space_group_name_H-M   'P 1'
#
loop_
_entity.id
_entity.type
_entity.pdbx_description
1 polymer ?
#
loop_
_entity_poly.entity_id
_entity_poly.type
_entity_poly.pdbx_seq_one_letter_code
_entity_poly.pdbx_strand_id
1 'polypeptide(L)'
;PSLVGSEMCIRDSYISVVEALKHGGIFSRATVNIKWIDSETVTADNAEELFSDVSGILVPGGFGNRGIEGKIEAIKYARTHNIPFLGLCLGMQLSIVEFARDVIGYNDAHSAELDPNTTHPVIHIMPEQIGIEDIGGTLRLGAYPCVLDKTSKAYEMYGTDPVSYTH
;
A
#
# COMPACT_ATOMS: atom_id res chain seq x y z
N PRO A 1 1.78 -2.76 15.22
CA PRO A 1 1.39 -2.24 13.92
C PRO A 1 -0.11 -1.94 13.89
N SER A 2 -0.49 -0.86 13.23
CA SER A 2 -1.89 -0.55 12.94
C SER A 2 -2.26 -1.04 11.55
N LEU A 3 -3.45 -1.59 11.39
CA LEU A 3 -4.01 -2.05 10.13
C LEU A 3 -5.14 -1.11 9.74
N VAL A 4 -5.00 -0.42 8.62
CA VAL A 4 -5.93 0.59 8.13
C VAL A 4 -6.73 0.05 6.97
N GLY A 5 -8.04 -0.11 7.14
CA GLY A 5 -8.95 -0.64 6.10
C GLY A 5 -10.40 -0.30 6.38
N SER A 6 -11.34 -0.69 5.52
CA SER A 6 -12.77 -0.44 5.72
C SER A 6 -13.47 -1.53 6.56
N GLU A 7 -14.46 -1.15 7.38
CA GLU A 7 -14.82 -1.83 8.62
C GLU A 7 -15.44 -3.24 8.59
N MET A 8 -16.42 -3.56 7.83
CA MET A 8 -17.31 -4.68 8.22
C MET A 8 -16.90 -6.10 7.76
N CYS A 9 -15.92 -6.22 6.86
CA CYS A 9 -15.34 -7.51 6.44
C CYS A 9 -13.86 -7.65 6.79
N ILE A 10 -13.31 -6.72 7.57
CA ILE A 10 -11.85 -6.55 7.73
C ILE A 10 -11.22 -7.73 8.45
N ARG A 11 -11.84 -8.22 9.53
CA ARG A 11 -11.22 -9.26 10.36
C ARG A 11 -11.09 -10.58 9.65
N ASP A 12 -12.10 -10.98 8.90
CA ASP A 12 -12.11 -12.27 8.21
C ASP A 12 -11.35 -12.21 6.87
N SER A 13 -11.42 -11.08 6.16
CA SER A 13 -10.75 -10.91 4.87
C SER A 13 -9.23 -10.77 4.98
N TYR A 14 -8.70 -10.30 6.12
CA TYR A 14 -7.28 -10.08 6.34
C TYR A 14 -6.65 -11.02 7.37
N ILE A 15 -7.28 -12.17 7.65
CA ILE A 15 -6.76 -13.14 8.63
C ILE A 15 -5.34 -13.61 8.28
N SER A 16 -5.05 -13.80 7.00
CA SER A 16 -3.71 -14.17 6.53
C SER A 16 -2.66 -13.11 6.83
N VAL A 17 -3.02 -11.83 6.72
CA VAL A 17 -2.12 -10.71 7.07
C VAL A 17 -1.88 -10.68 8.57
N VAL A 18 -2.93 -10.88 9.37
CA VAL A 18 -2.84 -10.97 10.83
C VAL A 18 -1.91 -12.11 11.26
N GLU A 19 -2.10 -13.29 10.69
CA GLU A 19 -1.25 -14.45 11.01
C GLU A 19 0.19 -14.24 10.55
N ALA A 20 0.42 -13.64 9.38
CA ALA A 20 1.76 -13.28 8.91
C ALA A 20 2.46 -12.29 9.86
N LEU A 21 1.74 -11.28 10.35
CA LEU A 21 2.26 -10.34 11.34
C LEU A 21 2.61 -11.03 12.67
N LYS A 22 1.76 -11.94 13.16
CA LYS A 22 2.04 -12.72 14.35
C LYS A 22 3.27 -13.62 14.18
N HIS A 23 3.40 -14.31 13.04
CA HIS A 23 4.56 -15.14 12.73
C HIS A 23 5.85 -14.30 12.66
N GLY A 24 5.80 -13.13 12.03
CA GLY A 24 6.92 -12.17 12.03
C GLY A 24 7.30 -11.72 13.45
N GLY A 25 6.30 -11.51 14.31
CA GLY A 25 6.51 -11.20 15.73
C GLY A 25 7.23 -12.33 16.47
N ILE A 26 6.81 -13.59 16.27
CA ILE A 26 7.46 -14.76 16.88
C ILE A 26 8.93 -14.84 16.46
N PHE A 27 9.19 -14.70 15.16
CA PHE A 27 10.56 -14.72 14.62
C PHE A 27 11.42 -13.60 15.26
N SER A 28 10.85 -12.42 15.41
CA SER A 28 11.52 -11.24 15.99
C SER A 28 11.49 -11.21 17.53
N ARG A 29 10.94 -12.23 18.20
CA ARG A 29 10.71 -12.29 19.66
C ARG A 29 9.96 -11.08 20.20
N ALA A 30 8.96 -10.61 19.44
CA ALA A 30 8.14 -9.46 19.77
C ALA A 30 6.66 -9.84 19.76
N THR A 31 5.91 -9.26 20.70
CA THR A 31 4.45 -9.38 20.69
C THR A 31 3.86 -8.35 19.73
N VAL A 32 3.03 -8.80 18.79
CA VAL A 32 2.35 -7.93 17.83
C VAL A 32 0.93 -7.68 18.30
N ASN A 33 0.65 -6.44 18.71
CA ASN A 33 -0.69 -5.95 19.01
C ASN A 33 -1.22 -5.19 17.79
N ILE A 34 -2.35 -5.61 17.25
CA ILE A 34 -2.94 -5.01 16.05
C ILE A 34 -4.04 -4.04 16.47
N LYS A 35 -3.87 -2.77 16.11
CA LYS A 35 -4.88 -1.71 16.22
C LYS A 35 -5.58 -1.60 14.86
N TRP A 36 -6.87 -1.86 14.84
CA TRP A 36 -7.69 -1.73 13.63
C TRP A 36 -8.20 -0.32 13.50
N ILE A 37 -8.04 0.28 12.34
CA ILE A 37 -8.47 1.65 12.06
C ILE A 37 -9.26 1.65 10.75
N ASP A 38 -10.47 2.19 10.81
CA ASP A 38 -11.28 2.40 9.61
C ASP A 38 -10.75 3.56 8.79
N SER A 39 -10.33 3.28 7.58
CA SER A 39 -9.78 4.29 6.69
C SER A 39 -10.76 5.41 6.31
N GLU A 40 -12.08 5.17 6.40
CA GLU A 40 -13.07 6.22 6.14
C GLU A 40 -13.11 7.30 7.22
N THR A 41 -12.62 6.98 8.42
CA THR A 41 -12.57 7.92 9.53
C THR A 41 -11.27 8.70 9.63
N VAL A 42 -10.25 8.31 8.88
CA VAL A 42 -8.93 8.94 8.94
C VAL A 42 -8.93 10.24 8.13
N THR A 43 -8.49 11.30 8.78
CA THR A 43 -8.33 12.64 8.19
C THR A 43 -6.99 13.25 8.63
N ALA A 44 -6.56 14.31 7.97
CA ALA A 44 -5.36 15.04 8.39
C ALA A 44 -5.45 15.56 9.84
N ASP A 45 -6.65 15.92 10.30
CA ASP A 45 -6.86 16.51 11.63
C ASP A 45 -6.77 15.47 12.76
N ASN A 46 -7.10 14.21 12.50
CA ASN A 46 -7.13 13.16 13.54
C ASN A 46 -6.01 12.11 13.39
N ALA A 47 -5.17 12.22 12.37
CA ALA A 47 -4.10 11.25 12.12
C ALA A 47 -3.14 11.12 13.32
N GLU A 48 -2.76 12.23 13.95
CA GLU A 48 -1.91 12.24 15.15
C GLU A 48 -2.56 11.45 16.30
N GLU A 49 -3.85 11.68 16.58
CA GLU A 49 -4.57 10.95 17.62
C GLU A 49 -4.63 9.45 17.34
N LEU A 50 -4.85 9.08 16.07
CA LEU A 50 -5.00 7.69 15.66
C LEU A 50 -3.69 6.92 15.61
N PHE A 51 -2.56 7.58 15.29
CA PHE A 51 -1.31 6.90 14.98
C PHE A 51 -0.14 7.18 15.92
N SER A 52 -0.26 8.11 16.88
CA SER A 52 0.86 8.48 17.78
C SER A 52 1.37 7.34 18.65
N ASP A 53 0.55 6.33 18.93
CA ASP A 53 0.86 5.20 19.81
C ASP A 53 1.32 3.93 19.04
N VAL A 54 1.48 4.01 17.69
CA VAL A 54 1.81 2.82 16.89
C VAL A 54 3.28 2.78 16.48
N SER A 55 3.83 1.57 16.43
CA SER A 55 5.21 1.32 16.02
C SER A 55 5.36 0.95 14.53
N GLY A 56 4.26 0.92 13.81
CA GLY A 56 4.24 0.61 12.37
C GLY A 56 2.83 0.69 11.81
N ILE A 57 2.71 1.06 10.54
CA ILE A 57 1.45 1.16 9.82
C ILE A 57 1.45 0.18 8.65
N LEU A 58 0.39 -0.62 8.53
CA LEU A 58 0.17 -1.50 7.40
C LEU A 58 -1.13 -1.10 6.69
N VAL A 59 -1.03 -0.85 5.38
CA VAL A 59 -2.20 -0.65 4.52
C VAL A 59 -2.35 -1.87 3.62
N PRO A 60 -3.42 -2.67 3.80
CA PRO A 60 -3.61 -3.90 3.06
C PRO A 60 -4.11 -3.65 1.64
N GLY A 61 -4.23 -4.73 0.87
CA GLY A 61 -4.92 -4.74 -0.40
C GLY A 61 -6.41 -4.46 -0.25
N GLY A 62 -7.07 -4.18 -1.36
CA GLY A 62 -8.50 -3.92 -1.42
C GLY A 62 -8.91 -3.47 -2.82
N PHE A 63 -10.22 -3.31 -3.02
CA PHE A 63 -10.80 -2.88 -4.28
C PHE A 63 -11.77 -1.72 -4.05
N GLY A 64 -11.98 -0.92 -5.10
CA GLY A 64 -12.90 0.21 -5.09
C GLY A 64 -12.36 1.46 -4.38
N ASN A 65 -13.16 2.52 -4.39
CA ASN A 65 -12.74 3.86 -3.97
C ASN A 65 -12.96 4.16 -2.49
N ARG A 66 -13.47 3.19 -1.73
CA ARG A 66 -13.84 3.38 -0.33
C ARG A 66 -12.61 3.59 0.57
N GLY A 67 -12.59 4.70 1.31
CA GLY A 67 -11.54 5.02 2.27
C GLY A 67 -10.14 5.26 1.66
N ILE A 68 -10.05 5.58 0.36
CA ILE A 68 -8.78 5.80 -0.34
C ILE A 68 -8.02 6.98 0.27
N GLU A 69 -8.68 8.12 0.46
CA GLU A 69 -8.03 9.33 0.99
C GLU A 69 -7.53 9.12 2.42
N GLY A 70 -8.30 8.43 3.26
CA GLY A 70 -7.83 8.10 4.62
C GLY A 70 -6.64 7.12 4.64
N LYS A 71 -6.55 6.21 3.67
CA LYS A 71 -5.34 5.39 3.50
C LYS A 71 -4.14 6.24 3.08
N ILE A 72 -4.34 7.20 2.18
CA ILE A 72 -3.31 8.16 1.75
C ILE A 72 -2.85 9.01 2.94
N GLU A 73 -3.76 9.50 3.78
CA GLU A 73 -3.41 10.24 5.00
C GLU A 73 -2.62 9.38 6.00
N ALA A 74 -2.98 8.10 6.18
CA ALA A 74 -2.22 7.18 7.02
C ALA A 74 -0.78 6.96 6.48
N ILE A 75 -0.62 6.86 5.17
CA ILE A 75 0.68 6.73 4.50
C ILE A 75 1.50 8.01 4.68
N LYS A 76 0.89 9.17 4.48
CA LYS A 76 1.51 10.48 4.70
C LYS A 76 1.99 10.63 6.14
N TYR A 77 1.16 10.24 7.10
CA TYR A 77 1.54 10.24 8.51
C TYR A 77 2.76 9.35 8.76
N ALA A 78 2.77 8.12 8.25
CA ALA A 78 3.90 7.21 8.37
C ALA A 78 5.20 7.82 7.81
N ARG A 79 5.15 8.40 6.62
CA ARG A 79 6.30 9.02 5.96
C ARG A 79 6.82 10.25 6.74
N THR A 80 5.92 11.15 7.14
CA THR A 80 6.31 12.42 7.81
C THR A 80 6.80 12.23 9.23
N HIS A 81 6.36 11.15 9.91
CA HIS A 81 6.76 10.81 11.28
C HIS A 81 7.82 9.69 11.34
N ASN A 82 8.33 9.26 10.17
CA ASN A 82 9.35 8.21 10.08
C ASN A 82 8.92 6.88 10.75
N ILE A 83 7.63 6.54 10.66
CA ILE A 83 7.08 5.29 11.15
C ILE A 83 7.24 4.21 10.09
N PRO A 84 7.71 2.99 10.43
CA PRO A 84 7.76 1.86 9.50
C PRO A 84 6.43 1.62 8.82
N PHE A 85 6.44 1.53 7.49
CA PHE A 85 5.26 1.37 6.65
C PHE A 85 5.36 0.12 5.79
N LEU A 86 4.25 -0.61 5.67
CA LEU A 86 4.10 -1.71 4.72
C LEU A 86 2.80 -1.56 3.93
N GLY A 87 2.90 -1.35 2.63
CA GLY A 87 1.78 -1.35 1.70
C GLY A 87 1.67 -2.67 0.94
N LEU A 88 0.51 -3.31 0.98
CA LEU A 88 0.22 -4.53 0.24
C LEU A 88 -0.75 -4.24 -0.90
N CYS A 89 -0.40 -4.61 -2.14
CA CYS A 89 -1.24 -4.43 -3.32
C CYS A 89 -1.72 -2.96 -3.45
N LEU A 90 -2.99 -2.66 -3.19
CA LEU A 90 -3.53 -1.31 -3.19
C LEU A 90 -2.76 -0.38 -2.23
N GLY A 91 -2.37 -0.85 -1.06
CA GLY A 91 -1.58 -0.05 -0.11
C GLY A 91 -0.22 0.37 -0.66
N MET A 92 0.44 -0.49 -1.44
CA MET A 92 1.66 -0.13 -2.18
C MET A 92 1.37 0.92 -3.26
N GLN A 93 0.31 0.74 -4.05
CA GLN A 93 -0.08 1.68 -5.10
C GLN A 93 -0.38 3.07 -4.52
N LEU A 94 -1.11 3.12 -3.41
CA LEU A 94 -1.44 4.38 -2.74
C LEU A 94 -0.22 5.08 -2.14
N SER A 95 0.84 4.34 -1.77
CA SER A 95 2.08 4.99 -1.34
C SER A 95 2.79 5.73 -2.47
N ILE A 96 2.67 5.24 -3.71
CA ILE A 96 3.17 5.94 -4.90
C ILE A 96 2.33 7.19 -5.17
N VAL A 97 1.00 7.07 -5.01
CA VAL A 97 0.08 8.21 -5.16
C VAL A 97 0.37 9.29 -4.13
N GLU A 98 0.52 8.92 -2.85
CA GLU A 98 0.88 9.86 -1.78
C GLU A 98 2.19 10.59 -2.08
N PHE A 99 3.22 9.83 -2.43
CA PHE A 99 4.52 10.41 -2.75
C PHE A 99 4.46 11.37 -3.95
N ALA A 100 3.71 11.01 -4.98
CA ALA A 100 3.52 11.86 -6.15
C ALA A 100 2.80 13.16 -5.80
N ARG A 101 1.77 13.10 -4.94
CA ARG A 101 1.02 14.29 -4.50
C ARG A 101 1.84 15.18 -3.57
N ASP A 102 2.37 14.62 -2.51
CA ASP A 102 2.89 15.40 -1.39
C ASP A 102 4.40 15.68 -1.48
N VAL A 103 5.15 14.93 -2.28
CA VAL A 103 6.60 15.13 -2.45
C VAL A 103 6.95 15.70 -3.82
N ILE A 104 6.35 15.14 -4.90
CA ILE A 104 6.63 15.61 -6.27
C ILE A 104 5.78 16.82 -6.63
N GLY A 105 4.58 16.98 -6.03
CA GLY A 105 3.69 18.11 -6.27
C GLY A 105 2.65 17.87 -7.38
N TYR A 106 2.40 16.62 -7.77
CA TYR A 106 1.34 16.26 -8.70
C TYR A 106 0.00 16.11 -7.96
N ASN A 107 -0.64 17.23 -7.64
CA ASN A 107 -1.78 17.30 -6.72
C ASN A 107 -2.96 16.39 -7.06
N ASP A 108 -3.16 16.06 -8.33
CA ASP A 108 -4.21 15.16 -8.82
C ASP A 108 -3.69 13.75 -9.13
N ALA A 109 -2.45 13.41 -8.75
CA ALA A 109 -1.90 12.08 -9.01
C ALA A 109 -2.81 10.99 -8.43
N HIS A 110 -3.10 9.99 -9.24
CA HIS A 110 -3.97 8.87 -8.86
C HIS A 110 -3.65 7.60 -9.65
N SER A 111 -4.33 6.51 -9.30
CA SER A 111 -4.46 5.35 -10.16
C SER A 111 -5.50 5.62 -11.26
N ALA A 112 -5.19 5.32 -12.51
CA ALA A 112 -6.14 5.42 -13.63
C ALA A 112 -7.36 4.49 -13.47
N GLU A 113 -7.24 3.44 -12.64
CA GLU A 113 -8.37 2.56 -12.30
C GLU A 113 -9.35 3.25 -11.34
N LEU A 114 -8.84 4.03 -10.40
CA LEU A 114 -9.65 4.68 -9.36
C LEU A 114 -10.16 6.06 -9.80
N ASP A 115 -9.34 6.82 -10.53
CA ASP A 115 -9.72 8.08 -11.17
C ASP A 115 -9.26 8.12 -12.63
N PRO A 116 -10.14 7.78 -13.57
CA PRO A 116 -9.83 7.83 -15.01
C PRO A 116 -9.54 9.23 -15.55
N ASN A 117 -9.90 10.28 -14.80
CA ASN A 117 -9.74 11.67 -15.23
C ASN A 117 -8.46 12.33 -14.71
N THR A 118 -7.68 11.64 -13.90
CA THR A 118 -6.41 12.19 -13.40
C THR A 118 -5.50 12.59 -14.56
N THR A 119 -4.84 13.74 -14.44
CA THR A 119 -3.83 14.18 -15.42
C THR A 119 -2.45 13.57 -15.13
N HIS A 120 -2.27 13.00 -13.93
CA HIS A 120 -1.04 12.33 -13.50
C HIS A 120 -1.34 10.88 -13.07
N PRO A 121 -1.61 9.96 -14.02
CA PRO A 121 -1.87 8.55 -13.70
C PRO A 121 -0.58 7.83 -13.35
N VAL A 122 -0.17 7.89 -12.07
CA VAL A 122 1.06 7.27 -11.58
C VAL A 122 0.94 5.75 -11.41
N ILE A 123 -0.28 5.24 -11.36
CA ILE A 123 -0.62 3.82 -11.50
C ILE A 123 -1.53 3.69 -12.72
N HIS A 124 -1.14 2.82 -13.65
CA HIS A 124 -1.82 2.69 -14.94
C HIS A 124 -2.06 1.23 -15.29
N ILE A 125 -3.12 0.98 -16.08
CA ILE A 125 -3.37 -0.32 -16.70
C ILE A 125 -2.36 -0.49 -17.84
N MET A 126 -1.73 -1.65 -17.93
CA MET A 126 -0.76 -1.91 -19.01
C MET A 126 -1.47 -1.92 -20.37
N PRO A 127 -0.82 -1.41 -21.43
CA PRO A 127 -1.42 -1.33 -22.77
C PRO A 127 -1.96 -2.67 -23.27
N GLU A 128 -1.30 -3.77 -22.93
CA GLU A 128 -1.68 -5.13 -23.33
C GLU A 128 -2.94 -5.64 -22.61
N GLN A 129 -3.37 -4.94 -21.56
CA GLN A 129 -4.56 -5.29 -20.76
C GLN A 129 -5.76 -4.39 -21.05
N ILE A 130 -5.60 -3.39 -21.93
CA ILE A 130 -6.69 -2.52 -22.31
C ILE A 130 -7.66 -3.29 -23.21
N GLY A 131 -8.95 -3.36 -22.81
CA GLY A 131 -10.00 -4.01 -23.60
C GLY A 131 -10.16 -5.52 -23.34
N ILE A 132 -9.54 -6.06 -22.30
CA ILE A 132 -9.78 -7.44 -21.87
C ILE A 132 -11.12 -7.46 -21.10
N GLU A 133 -12.15 -8.11 -21.69
CA GLU A 133 -13.48 -8.24 -21.08
C GLU A 133 -13.56 -9.37 -20.05
N ASP A 134 -12.78 -10.45 -20.24
CA ASP A 134 -12.71 -11.59 -19.33
C ASP A 134 -11.64 -11.41 -18.26
N ILE A 135 -12.03 -10.95 -17.08
CA ILE A 135 -11.13 -10.62 -15.96
C ILE A 135 -10.55 -11.86 -15.25
N GLY A 136 -11.16 -13.02 -15.46
CA GLY A 136 -10.79 -14.28 -14.77
C GLY A 136 -9.47 -14.88 -15.25
N GLY A 137 -8.35 -14.56 -14.61
CA GLY A 137 -7.04 -15.17 -14.86
C GLY A 137 -6.26 -14.58 -16.02
N THR A 138 -6.83 -13.71 -16.83
CA THR A 138 -6.21 -13.08 -18.00
C THR A 138 -5.40 -11.80 -17.66
N LEU A 139 -5.65 -11.20 -16.49
CA LEU A 139 -4.92 -10.03 -15.99
C LEU A 139 -3.60 -10.37 -15.27
N ARG A 140 -3.13 -11.60 -15.35
CA ARG A 140 -1.83 -11.97 -14.79
C ARG A 140 -0.71 -11.50 -15.71
N LEU A 141 0.17 -10.67 -15.16
CA LEU A 141 1.28 -10.07 -15.91
C LEU A 141 2.50 -10.99 -16.06
N GLY A 142 2.59 -12.06 -15.26
CA GLY A 142 3.75 -12.93 -15.24
C GLY A 142 4.95 -12.30 -14.53
N ALA A 143 6.16 -12.71 -14.95
CA ALA A 143 7.40 -12.22 -14.36
C ALA A 143 7.97 -11.07 -15.21
N TYR A 144 8.21 -9.94 -14.56
CA TYR A 144 8.85 -8.77 -15.17
C TYR A 144 10.21 -8.50 -14.53
N PRO A 145 11.25 -8.22 -15.31
CA PRO A 145 12.53 -7.81 -14.75
C PRO A 145 12.41 -6.42 -14.11
N CYS A 146 12.86 -6.30 -12.88
CA CYS A 146 12.96 -5.02 -12.19
C CYS A 146 14.43 -4.70 -11.95
N VAL A 147 14.94 -3.64 -12.57
CA VAL A 147 16.30 -3.17 -12.38
C VAL A 147 16.35 -2.28 -11.16
N LEU A 148 17.14 -2.70 -10.16
CA LEU A 148 17.26 -1.97 -8.91
C LEU A 148 18.40 -0.93 -8.98
N ASP A 149 18.15 0.26 -8.43
CA ASP A 149 19.23 1.21 -8.19
C ASP A 149 20.19 0.63 -7.13
N LYS A 150 21.46 0.52 -7.49
CA LYS A 150 22.50 -0.09 -6.64
C LYS A 150 22.76 0.66 -5.34
N THR A 151 22.33 1.90 -5.24
CA THR A 151 22.42 2.73 -4.04
C THR A 151 21.18 2.63 -3.14
N SER A 152 20.14 1.90 -3.60
CA SER A 152 18.89 1.77 -2.88
C SER A 152 18.93 0.69 -1.80
N LYS A 153 18.13 0.89 -0.74
CA LYS A 153 17.89 -0.16 0.26
C LYS A 153 17.30 -1.44 -0.34
N ALA A 154 16.51 -1.31 -1.42
CA ALA A 154 15.96 -2.47 -2.12
C ALA A 154 17.08 -3.34 -2.70
N TYR A 155 18.08 -2.75 -3.36
CA TYR A 155 19.23 -3.49 -3.86
C TYR A 155 20.02 -4.17 -2.72
N GLU A 156 20.23 -3.47 -1.61
CA GLU A 156 20.90 -4.02 -0.44
C GLU A 156 20.16 -5.25 0.12
N MET A 157 18.82 -5.21 0.16
CA MET A 157 17.99 -6.31 0.64
C MET A 157 18.01 -7.53 -0.29
N TYR A 158 17.93 -7.32 -1.60
CA TYR A 158 17.90 -8.41 -2.58
C TYR A 158 19.30 -8.96 -2.91
N GLY A 159 20.35 -8.15 -2.82
CA GLY A 159 21.73 -8.53 -3.09
C GLY A 159 22.01 -8.93 -4.55
N THR A 160 21.08 -8.72 -5.46
CA THR A 160 21.17 -9.06 -6.89
C THR A 160 20.37 -8.10 -7.74
N ASP A 161 20.75 -8.00 -9.02
CA ASP A 161 20.08 -7.19 -10.03
C ASP A 161 20.26 -7.85 -11.42
N PRO A 162 19.20 -8.01 -12.24
CA PRO A 162 17.83 -7.64 -11.94
C PRO A 162 17.12 -8.64 -11.03
N VAL A 163 16.08 -8.18 -10.33
CA VAL A 163 15.13 -9.05 -9.62
C VAL A 163 13.92 -9.31 -10.50
N SER A 164 13.31 -10.48 -10.37
CA SER A 164 12.07 -10.81 -11.05
C SER A 164 10.88 -10.39 -10.18
N TYR A 165 10.05 -9.51 -10.71
CA TYR A 165 8.78 -9.16 -10.13
C TYR A 165 7.70 -10.07 -10.71
N THR A 166 7.05 -10.84 -9.85
CA THR A 166 5.97 -11.77 -10.24
C THR A 166 4.66 -11.26 -9.68
N HIS A 167 3.70 -11.10 -10.54
CA HIS A 167 2.40 -10.54 -10.17
C HIS A 167 1.30 -11.59 -10.32
#